data_4e4e171a6641ee72e93244980d022540
#
_entry.id   4e4e171a6641ee72e93244980d022540
#
_cell.length_a   1.000
_cell.length_b   1.000
_cell.length_c   1.000
_cell.angle_alpha   90.00
_cell.angle_beta   90.00
_cell.angle_gamma   90.00
#
_symmetry.space_group_name_H-M   'P 1'
#
loop_
_entity.id
_entity.type
_entity.pdbx_description
1 polymer ?
#
loop_
_entity_poly.entity_id
_entity_poly.type
_entity_poly.pdbx_seq_one_letter_code
_entity_poly.pdbx_strand_id
1 'polypeptide(L)'
;MKSQKEVLPVVHPYPCPFFPTTFSSLFPFHLSLPTSIFWFILPLLLFVGCGQRSDTIVSIALHPTKSNIIYVATDEAVYKSSDTGMTWTRFAGELTRTRVISLAIDPKLSATVFAGTMGDGTYKSPDGGRTWHQFNAGIQKGTISAIVNQIVFNPRGTEMVYAATTVGVFRSLDGGRNWVERMVGMNEVNFVVSLAIDPQRPNVLYAGTTGGVYRTINGTESWEKKSGGMVAADAKMASMALGVNGLAVDPTNSDVVYAGTTKGVYKSTDQGEHWAKIEGTIQDSYVSAIQLDPSHPSTLYLATSDRVQKSEDSGATWQPKINGLEATSIRSLQISPSDPQVLYVGTNGGGLYRSADGGESWNRLPLTITSSS
;
A
#
# COMPACT_ATOMS: atom_id res chain seq x y z
N MET A 1 -43.08 25.50 32.27
CA MET A 1 -41.69 25.98 32.32
C MET A 1 -40.86 25.12 31.34
N LYS A 2 -40.54 25.70 30.21
CA LYS A 2 -39.76 25.03 29.14
C LYS A 2 -38.28 25.41 29.32
N SER A 3 -37.41 24.43 29.52
CA SER A 3 -35.96 24.59 29.56
C SER A 3 -35.42 24.57 28.12
N GLN A 4 -34.89 25.69 27.68
CA GLN A 4 -34.14 25.76 26.44
C GLN A 4 -32.72 25.22 26.68
N LYS A 5 -32.30 24.26 25.85
CA LYS A 5 -30.89 23.86 25.73
C LYS A 5 -30.24 24.73 24.66
N GLU A 6 -29.25 25.49 25.05
CA GLU A 6 -28.35 26.21 24.14
C GLU A 6 -27.51 25.23 23.35
N VAL A 7 -27.51 25.39 22.02
CA VAL A 7 -26.66 24.68 21.07
C VAL A 7 -25.48 25.60 20.77
N LEU A 8 -24.27 25.19 21.14
CA LEU A 8 -23.04 25.89 20.76
C LEU A 8 -22.75 25.68 19.26
N PRO A 9 -22.27 26.69 18.56
CA PRO A 9 -22.00 26.60 17.13
C PRO A 9 -20.71 25.82 16.85
N VAL A 10 -20.81 24.92 15.86
CA VAL A 10 -19.68 24.21 15.27
C VAL A 10 -18.81 25.18 14.48
N VAL A 11 -17.56 25.33 14.86
CA VAL A 11 -16.57 26.14 14.12
C VAL A 11 -16.06 25.32 12.93
N HIS A 12 -16.43 25.74 11.73
CA HIS A 12 -15.82 25.21 10.50
C HIS A 12 -14.48 25.90 10.25
N PRO A 13 -13.44 25.18 9.81
CA PRO A 13 -12.20 25.80 9.37
C PRO A 13 -12.39 26.51 8.03
N TYR A 14 -11.84 27.72 7.92
CA TYR A 14 -11.94 28.63 6.78
C TYR A 14 -11.25 28.07 5.52
N PRO A 15 -11.81 28.32 4.31
CA PRO A 15 -11.13 28.03 3.05
C PRO A 15 -10.09 29.13 2.73
N CYS A 16 -8.98 28.72 2.11
CA CYS A 16 -7.97 29.61 1.56
C CYS A 16 -8.56 30.54 0.49
N PRO A 17 -8.17 31.83 0.42
CA PRO A 17 -8.65 32.74 -0.60
C PRO A 17 -7.96 32.50 -1.95
N PHE A 18 -8.78 32.36 -2.99
CA PHE A 18 -8.38 32.43 -4.40
C PHE A 18 -7.97 33.88 -4.75
N PHE A 19 -6.80 34.07 -5.36
CA PHE A 19 -6.47 35.31 -6.06
C PHE A 19 -6.83 35.16 -7.54
N PRO A 20 -7.60 36.09 -8.12
CA PRO A 20 -7.77 36.14 -9.56
C PRO A 20 -6.68 37.03 -10.18
N THR A 21 -6.02 36.50 -11.19
CA THR A 21 -5.15 37.23 -12.10
C THR A 21 -6.03 37.98 -13.12
N THR A 22 -6.01 39.31 -13.12
CA THR A 22 -6.34 40.10 -14.32
C THR A 22 -5.35 41.22 -14.48
N PHE A 23 -4.58 41.13 -15.56
CA PHE A 23 -3.83 42.26 -16.14
C PHE A 23 -4.75 43.20 -16.88
N SER A 24 -4.64 44.48 -16.64
CA SER A 24 -4.85 45.48 -17.71
C SER A 24 -4.13 46.78 -17.41
N SER A 25 -3.44 47.22 -18.41
CA SER A 25 -2.61 48.41 -18.63
C SER A 25 -3.37 49.73 -18.48
N LEU A 26 -2.68 50.84 -18.11
CA LEU A 26 -2.60 52.10 -18.86
C LEU A 26 -1.94 53.22 -18.03
N PHE A 27 -0.80 53.64 -18.48
CA PHE A 27 -0.17 54.97 -18.69
C PHE A 27 -0.23 56.12 -17.65
N PRO A 28 0.59 57.20 -17.85
CA PRO A 28 1.63 57.60 -16.94
C PRO A 28 1.45 59.03 -16.42
N PHE A 29 2.09 59.41 -15.34
CA PHE A 29 2.41 60.82 -15.06
C PHE A 29 3.71 60.98 -14.32
N HIS A 30 4.59 61.82 -14.89
CA HIS A 30 5.80 62.38 -14.30
C HIS A 30 5.47 63.30 -13.14
N LEU A 31 6.27 63.26 -12.06
CA LEU A 31 6.70 64.43 -11.31
C LEU A 31 7.96 64.14 -10.49
N SER A 32 8.85 65.15 -10.45
CA SER A 32 10.21 65.21 -10.00
C SER A 32 10.40 65.30 -8.46
N LEU A 33 11.41 64.60 -7.96
CA LEU A 33 12.39 64.76 -6.86
C LEU A 33 12.08 65.75 -5.70
N PRO A 34 12.62 65.57 -4.44
CA PRO A 34 14.03 65.31 -4.15
C PRO A 34 14.36 64.27 -3.03
N THR A 35 15.64 63.92 -3.03
CA THR A 35 16.46 63.14 -2.13
C THR A 35 16.24 63.34 -0.63
N SER A 36 16.05 62.26 0.12
CA SER A 36 16.58 62.06 1.45
C SER A 36 16.76 60.57 1.73
N ILE A 37 17.96 60.26 2.13
CA ILE A 37 18.49 58.91 2.45
C ILE A 37 17.78 58.42 3.72
N PHE A 38 17.01 57.34 3.59
CA PHE A 38 16.63 56.47 4.71
C PHE A 38 17.01 55.04 4.39
N TRP A 39 18.00 54.56 5.12
CA TRP A 39 18.38 53.15 5.18
C TRP A 39 17.20 52.37 5.81
N PHE A 40 16.35 51.80 5.02
CA PHE A 40 15.49 50.69 5.48
C PHE A 40 16.21 49.37 5.21
N ILE A 41 16.71 48.77 6.24
CA ILE A 41 17.09 47.36 6.29
C ILE A 41 15.79 46.60 6.14
N LEU A 42 15.51 46.17 4.92
CA LEU A 42 14.43 45.22 4.63
C LEU A 42 14.92 43.84 5.13
N PRO A 43 14.30 43.21 6.15
CA PRO A 43 14.63 41.85 6.47
C PRO A 43 14.21 41.01 5.27
N LEU A 44 15.20 40.42 4.61
CA LEU A 44 15.00 39.39 3.60
C LEU A 44 14.36 38.18 4.33
N LEU A 45 13.04 38.16 4.39
CA LEU A 45 12.28 36.98 4.75
C LEU A 45 12.61 35.95 3.68
N LEU A 46 13.59 35.11 3.95
CA LEU A 46 13.76 33.83 3.32
C LEU A 46 12.46 33.05 3.57
N PHE A 47 11.51 33.15 2.64
CA PHE A 47 10.49 32.14 2.50
C PHE A 47 11.24 30.85 2.15
N VAL A 48 11.67 30.13 3.19
CA VAL A 48 11.90 28.71 3.08
C VAL A 48 10.52 28.16 2.72
N GLY A 49 10.32 27.95 1.43
CA GLY A 49 9.15 27.22 0.94
C GLY A 49 9.20 25.86 1.62
N CYS A 50 8.42 25.72 2.68
CA CYS A 50 8.13 24.42 3.26
C CYS A 50 7.32 23.68 2.20
N GLY A 51 8.02 23.00 1.30
CA GLY A 51 7.40 22.01 0.44
C GLY A 51 6.76 21.02 1.40
N GLN A 52 5.44 21.02 1.51
CA GLN A 52 4.72 19.99 2.27
C GLN A 52 5.13 18.65 1.67
N ARG A 53 5.94 17.89 2.41
CA ARG A 53 6.27 16.52 2.04
C ARG A 53 4.98 15.73 2.01
N SER A 54 4.83 14.91 0.99
CA SER A 54 3.70 13.99 0.92
C SER A 54 3.76 13.03 2.11
N ASP A 55 2.82 13.14 3.03
CA ASP A 55 2.64 12.19 4.14
C ASP A 55 1.90 10.92 3.68
N THR A 56 1.76 10.72 2.38
CA THR A 56 1.12 9.53 1.82
C THR A 56 2.10 8.36 1.77
N ILE A 57 1.77 7.30 2.49
CA ILE A 57 2.51 6.03 2.47
C ILE A 57 1.80 5.07 1.52
N VAL A 58 2.48 4.74 0.43
CA VAL A 58 1.90 3.91 -0.64
C VAL A 58 2.15 2.42 -0.37
N SER A 59 3.36 2.07 0.06
CA SER A 59 3.76 0.67 0.31
C SER A 59 4.76 0.58 1.45
N ILE A 60 4.68 -0.52 2.19
CA ILE A 60 5.59 -0.85 3.28
C ILE A 60 6.14 -2.25 3.02
N ALA A 61 7.45 -2.45 3.18
CA ALA A 61 8.07 -3.75 3.19
C ALA A 61 8.95 -3.93 4.43
N LEU A 62 8.74 -5.03 5.15
CA LEU A 62 9.43 -5.34 6.39
C LEU A 62 10.47 -6.42 6.14
N HIS A 63 11.62 -6.27 6.78
CA HIS A 63 12.69 -7.27 6.69
C HIS A 63 12.25 -8.60 7.34
N PRO A 64 12.48 -9.75 6.69
CA PRO A 64 11.91 -11.03 7.12
C PRO A 64 12.37 -11.50 8.51
N THR A 65 13.56 -11.08 8.98
CA THR A 65 14.16 -11.55 10.22
C THR A 65 14.62 -10.45 11.18
N LYS A 66 14.49 -9.16 10.77
CA LYS A 66 14.95 -8.01 11.58
C LYS A 66 13.83 -6.96 11.62
N SER A 67 13.09 -6.91 12.70
CA SER A 67 11.94 -6.00 12.89
C SER A 67 12.30 -4.51 12.86
N ASN A 68 13.60 -4.17 12.98
CA ASN A 68 14.08 -2.80 12.93
C ASN A 68 14.36 -2.27 11.51
N ILE A 69 14.37 -3.14 10.48
CA ILE A 69 14.62 -2.72 9.09
C ILE A 69 13.30 -2.64 8.32
N ILE A 70 13.02 -1.46 7.79
CA ILE A 70 11.76 -1.12 7.12
C ILE A 70 12.06 -0.33 5.85
N TYR A 71 11.32 -0.64 4.80
CA TYR A 71 11.31 0.16 3.57
C TYR A 71 9.90 0.72 3.37
N VAL A 72 9.84 1.97 2.98
CA VAL A 72 8.59 2.70 2.76
C VAL A 72 8.64 3.43 1.42
N ALA A 73 7.61 3.26 0.61
CA ALA A 73 7.39 4.08 -0.57
C ALA A 73 6.34 5.16 -0.25
N THR A 74 6.66 6.38 -0.58
CA THR A 74 5.74 7.52 -0.61
C THR A 74 5.40 7.89 -2.05
N ASP A 75 4.56 8.89 -2.25
CA ASP A 75 4.31 9.43 -3.60
C ASP A 75 5.57 10.04 -4.23
N GLU A 76 6.59 10.41 -3.43
CA GLU A 76 7.78 11.14 -3.88
C GLU A 76 9.05 10.30 -3.94
N ALA A 77 9.19 9.32 -3.05
CA ALA A 77 10.46 8.58 -2.91
C ALA A 77 10.30 7.27 -2.15
N VAL A 78 11.38 6.48 -2.15
CA VAL A 78 11.53 5.31 -1.29
C VAL A 78 12.51 5.63 -0.18
N TYR A 79 12.19 5.19 1.02
CA TYR A 79 12.96 5.38 2.24
C TYR A 79 13.27 4.05 2.91
N LYS A 80 14.40 3.99 3.61
CA LYS A 80 14.79 2.87 4.48
C LYS A 80 15.05 3.38 5.88
N SER A 81 14.53 2.68 6.86
CA SER A 81 14.95 2.78 8.25
C SER A 81 15.69 1.52 8.67
N SER A 82 16.65 1.66 9.58
CA SER A 82 17.36 0.55 10.23
C SER A 82 17.23 0.59 11.76
N ASP A 83 16.34 1.43 12.27
CA ASP A 83 16.14 1.73 13.69
C ASP A 83 14.64 1.83 14.06
N THR A 84 13.83 0.94 13.49
CA THR A 84 12.37 0.86 13.74
C THR A 84 11.57 2.09 13.32
N GLY A 85 12.10 2.90 12.38
CA GLY A 85 11.42 4.08 11.85
C GLY A 85 11.76 5.39 12.57
N MET A 86 12.79 5.41 13.41
CA MET A 86 13.22 6.63 14.09
C MET A 86 13.97 7.58 13.15
N THR A 87 14.80 7.01 12.28
CA THR A 87 15.50 7.77 11.23
C THR A 87 15.36 7.08 9.87
N TRP A 88 15.48 7.86 8.80
CA TRP A 88 15.24 7.39 7.44
C TRP A 88 16.34 7.86 6.49
N THR A 89 16.81 6.95 5.67
CA THR A 89 17.65 7.23 4.52
C THR A 89 16.78 7.25 3.27
N ARG A 90 16.78 8.36 2.53
CA ARG A 90 16.10 8.47 1.24
C ARG A 90 16.95 7.82 0.17
N PHE A 91 16.38 6.97 -0.66
CA PHE A 91 17.08 6.44 -1.82
C PHE A 91 17.13 7.49 -2.94
N ALA A 92 18.26 7.47 -3.65
CA ALA A 92 18.55 8.31 -4.80
C ALA A 92 18.69 7.46 -6.07
N GLY A 93 19.04 8.08 -7.19
CA GLY A 93 19.34 7.39 -8.45
C GLY A 93 18.11 7.15 -9.31
N GLU A 94 18.03 5.99 -9.97
CA GLU A 94 17.03 5.70 -10.99
C GLU A 94 15.59 5.73 -10.46
N LEU A 95 15.36 5.34 -9.20
CA LEU A 95 14.03 5.38 -8.57
C LEU A 95 13.46 6.78 -8.36
N THR A 96 14.27 7.83 -8.38
CA THR A 96 13.78 9.20 -8.16
C THR A 96 12.97 9.76 -9.32
N ARG A 97 12.96 9.05 -10.44
CA ARG A 97 12.26 9.46 -11.68
C ARG A 97 10.93 8.75 -11.88
N THR A 98 10.58 7.84 -10.98
CA THR A 98 9.38 7.02 -11.09
C THR A 98 8.63 6.92 -9.77
N ARG A 99 7.32 6.75 -9.83
CA ARG A 99 6.49 6.53 -8.66
C ARG A 99 6.47 5.05 -8.30
N VAL A 100 7.00 4.72 -7.13
CA VAL A 100 6.96 3.36 -6.59
C VAL A 100 5.61 3.13 -5.92
N ILE A 101 4.92 2.05 -6.27
CA ILE A 101 3.61 1.68 -5.72
C ILE A 101 3.61 0.35 -4.98
N SER A 102 4.65 -0.47 -5.14
CA SER A 102 4.83 -1.69 -4.37
C SER A 102 6.29 -1.94 -4.04
N LEU A 103 6.54 -2.49 -2.86
CA LEU A 103 7.85 -2.90 -2.36
C LEU A 103 7.80 -4.35 -1.89
N ALA A 104 8.84 -5.12 -2.18
CA ALA A 104 8.97 -6.48 -1.68
C ALA A 104 10.44 -6.78 -1.36
N ILE A 105 10.67 -7.47 -0.24
CA ILE A 105 12.00 -7.94 0.18
C ILE A 105 12.06 -9.44 -0.04
N ASP A 106 13.14 -9.91 -0.64
CA ASP A 106 13.39 -11.34 -0.79
C ASP A 106 13.49 -12.02 0.59
N PRO A 107 12.65 -13.02 0.88
CA PRO A 107 12.60 -13.62 2.20
C PRO A 107 13.87 -14.40 2.59
N LYS A 108 14.69 -14.80 1.62
CA LYS A 108 15.95 -15.53 1.84
C LYS A 108 17.19 -14.68 1.63
N LEU A 109 17.14 -13.77 0.65
CA LEU A 109 18.22 -12.85 0.32
C LEU A 109 17.78 -11.42 0.65
N SER A 110 17.64 -11.10 1.93
CA SER A 110 17.04 -9.86 2.43
C SER A 110 17.77 -8.56 2.02
N ALA A 111 18.97 -8.66 1.44
CA ALA A 111 19.61 -7.55 0.74
C ALA A 111 18.96 -7.27 -0.63
N THR A 112 18.22 -8.23 -1.19
CA THR A 112 17.49 -8.06 -2.45
C THR A 112 16.12 -7.44 -2.17
N VAL A 113 15.89 -6.28 -2.75
CA VAL A 113 14.63 -5.55 -2.66
C VAL A 113 14.11 -5.26 -4.06
N PHE A 114 12.81 -5.47 -4.25
CA PHE A 114 12.12 -5.09 -5.48
C PHE A 114 11.19 -3.91 -5.25
N ALA A 115 11.08 -3.08 -6.27
CA ALA A 115 10.12 -1.99 -6.34
C ALA A 115 9.30 -2.12 -7.63
N GLY A 116 7.99 -2.19 -7.49
CA GLY A 116 7.03 -2.08 -8.58
C GLY A 116 6.57 -0.65 -8.74
N THR A 117 6.46 -0.18 -9.98
CA THR A 117 6.24 1.23 -10.29
C THR A 117 4.94 1.47 -11.05
N MET A 118 4.57 2.73 -11.13
CA MET A 118 3.39 3.20 -11.85
C MET A 118 3.74 3.55 -13.31
N GLY A 119 4.17 2.54 -14.10
CA GLY A 119 4.40 2.69 -15.54
C GLY A 119 5.83 2.48 -16.02
N ASP A 120 6.80 2.28 -15.11
CA ASP A 120 8.19 1.98 -15.45
C ASP A 120 8.59 0.53 -15.16
N GLY A 121 7.63 -0.34 -14.80
CA GLY A 121 7.85 -1.76 -14.51
C GLY A 121 8.49 -2.01 -13.16
N THR A 122 9.49 -2.90 -13.12
CA THR A 122 10.15 -3.33 -11.89
C THR A 122 11.59 -2.81 -11.80
N TYR A 123 11.97 -2.45 -10.57
CA TYR A 123 13.36 -2.15 -10.20
C TYR A 123 13.80 -3.14 -9.13
N LYS A 124 15.09 -3.49 -9.16
CA LYS A 124 15.72 -4.39 -8.19
C LYS A 124 16.96 -3.74 -7.60
N SER A 125 17.09 -3.84 -6.30
CA SER A 125 18.32 -3.56 -5.56
C SER A 125 18.90 -4.89 -5.05
N PRO A 126 20.17 -5.19 -5.28
CA PRO A 126 20.84 -6.37 -4.72
C PRO A 126 21.50 -6.09 -3.36
N ASP A 127 21.55 -4.85 -2.91
CA ASP A 127 22.42 -4.33 -1.85
C ASP A 127 21.67 -3.54 -0.74
N GLY A 128 20.40 -3.87 -0.54
CA GLY A 128 19.56 -3.29 0.49
C GLY A 128 19.15 -1.85 0.21
N GLY A 129 19.00 -1.51 -1.06
CA GLY A 129 18.51 -0.21 -1.50
C GLY A 129 19.60 0.81 -1.84
N ARG A 130 20.89 0.46 -1.76
CA ARG A 130 21.97 1.39 -2.09
C ARG A 130 22.03 1.70 -3.59
N THR A 131 21.86 0.65 -4.41
CA THR A 131 21.76 0.77 -5.88
C THR A 131 20.46 0.16 -6.36
N TRP A 132 19.87 0.72 -7.42
CA TRP A 132 18.65 0.25 -8.04
C TRP A 132 18.83 0.18 -9.54
N HIS A 133 18.40 -0.92 -10.13
CA HIS A 133 18.46 -1.15 -11.57
C HIS A 133 17.11 -1.62 -12.08
N GLN A 134 16.75 -1.19 -13.27
CA GLN A 134 15.54 -1.61 -13.94
C GLN A 134 15.65 -3.06 -14.43
N PHE A 135 14.62 -3.87 -14.14
CA PHE A 135 14.54 -5.29 -14.48
C PHE A 135 13.22 -5.58 -15.18
N ASN A 136 13.10 -5.23 -16.46
CA ASN A 136 11.83 -5.18 -17.20
C ASN A 136 11.79 -6.04 -18.47
N ALA A 137 12.78 -6.89 -18.75
CA ALA A 137 12.70 -7.73 -19.94
C ALA A 137 11.41 -8.56 -19.92
N GLY A 138 10.52 -8.35 -20.91
CA GLY A 138 9.18 -8.95 -20.98
C GLY A 138 8.03 -8.08 -20.45
N ILE A 139 8.31 -7.03 -19.68
CA ILE A 139 7.32 -6.00 -19.27
C ILE A 139 7.56 -4.75 -20.13
N GLN A 140 6.56 -4.34 -20.90
CA GLN A 140 6.70 -3.19 -21.80
C GLN A 140 6.61 -1.86 -21.04
N LYS A 141 7.74 -1.15 -20.92
CA LYS A 141 7.81 0.18 -20.32
C LYS A 141 6.87 1.18 -21.02
N GLY A 142 6.26 2.07 -20.24
CA GLY A 142 5.36 3.11 -20.77
C GLY A 142 3.98 2.59 -21.18
N THR A 143 3.67 1.34 -20.89
CA THR A 143 2.35 0.73 -21.10
C THR A 143 1.68 0.43 -19.75
N ILE A 144 0.39 0.13 -19.80
CA ILE A 144 -0.36 -0.28 -18.59
C ILE A 144 0.17 -1.58 -17.98
N SER A 145 0.86 -2.45 -18.75
CA SER A 145 1.52 -3.65 -18.22
C SER A 145 2.69 -3.32 -17.29
N ALA A 146 3.28 -2.13 -17.41
CA ALA A 146 4.34 -1.67 -16.55
C ALA A 146 3.87 -1.04 -15.22
N ILE A 147 2.56 -1.03 -14.95
CA ILE A 147 2.00 -0.70 -13.62
C ILE A 147 2.01 -1.97 -12.78
N VAL A 148 2.92 -2.04 -11.81
CA VAL A 148 3.17 -3.23 -10.99
C VAL A 148 2.58 -3.02 -9.59
N ASN A 149 1.39 -3.58 -9.39
CA ASN A 149 0.59 -3.38 -8.18
C ASN A 149 1.15 -4.13 -6.96
N GLN A 150 1.70 -5.33 -7.18
CA GLN A 150 2.32 -6.13 -6.12
C GLN A 150 3.40 -7.05 -6.68
N ILE A 151 4.44 -7.30 -5.88
CA ILE A 151 5.47 -8.28 -6.16
C ILE A 151 5.49 -9.28 -5.01
N VAL A 152 5.51 -10.59 -5.33
CA VAL A 152 5.59 -11.67 -4.36
C VAL A 152 6.65 -12.68 -4.75
N PHE A 153 7.36 -13.21 -3.76
CA PHE A 153 8.41 -14.21 -3.94
C PHE A 153 7.89 -15.61 -3.65
N ASN A 154 8.37 -16.59 -4.41
CA ASN A 154 8.17 -17.97 -4.05
C ASN A 154 8.95 -18.27 -2.77
N PRO A 155 8.33 -18.81 -1.70
CA PRO A 155 9.01 -19.04 -0.42
C PRO A 155 10.09 -20.13 -0.49
N ARG A 156 10.07 -20.99 -1.53
CA ARG A 156 11.06 -22.06 -1.71
C ARG A 156 12.29 -21.65 -2.54
N GLY A 157 12.15 -20.63 -3.40
CA GLY A 157 13.24 -20.23 -4.29
C GLY A 157 13.18 -18.74 -4.64
N THR A 158 14.29 -18.04 -4.42
CA THR A 158 14.41 -16.59 -4.62
C THR A 158 14.44 -16.15 -6.10
N GLU A 159 14.69 -17.09 -7.01
CA GLU A 159 14.69 -16.82 -8.45
C GLU A 159 13.28 -16.73 -9.02
N MET A 160 12.32 -17.38 -8.37
CA MET A 160 10.93 -17.35 -8.81
C MET A 160 10.18 -16.20 -8.14
N VAL A 161 9.81 -15.22 -8.96
CA VAL A 161 9.14 -13.98 -8.54
C VAL A 161 7.90 -13.77 -9.41
N TYR A 162 6.84 -13.28 -8.79
CA TYR A 162 5.57 -12.95 -9.47
C TYR A 162 5.24 -11.48 -9.31
N ALA A 163 4.68 -10.89 -10.36
CA ALA A 163 4.21 -9.52 -10.37
C ALA A 163 2.73 -9.47 -10.78
N ALA A 164 1.90 -8.86 -9.91
CA ALA A 164 0.54 -8.45 -10.26
C ALA A 164 0.62 -7.13 -11.00
N THR A 165 0.05 -7.06 -12.18
CA THR A 165 0.02 -5.85 -12.99
C THR A 165 -1.40 -5.47 -13.39
N THR A 166 -1.54 -4.28 -13.95
CA THR A 166 -2.82 -3.80 -14.48
C THR A 166 -3.38 -4.68 -15.61
N VAL A 167 -2.55 -5.48 -16.28
CA VAL A 167 -2.99 -6.35 -17.38
C VAL A 167 -2.95 -7.83 -17.04
N GLY A 168 -2.39 -8.24 -15.90
CA GLY A 168 -2.32 -9.64 -15.56
C GLY A 168 -1.20 -10.00 -14.59
N VAL A 169 -0.84 -11.27 -14.58
CA VAL A 169 0.23 -11.84 -13.79
C VAL A 169 1.45 -12.07 -14.65
N PHE A 170 2.62 -11.61 -14.22
CA PHE A 170 3.91 -11.95 -14.80
C PHE A 170 4.70 -12.82 -13.85
N ARG A 171 5.44 -13.77 -14.40
CA ARG A 171 6.36 -14.65 -13.67
C ARG A 171 7.77 -14.50 -14.19
N SER A 172 8.72 -14.40 -13.29
CA SER A 172 10.14 -14.56 -13.55
C SER A 172 10.65 -15.85 -12.90
N LEU A 173 11.58 -16.53 -13.56
CA LEU A 173 12.30 -17.72 -13.06
C LEU A 173 13.80 -17.45 -12.83
N ASP A 174 14.24 -16.21 -13.00
CA ASP A 174 15.64 -15.79 -12.95
C ASP A 174 15.87 -14.54 -12.09
N GLY A 175 15.06 -14.41 -11.04
CA GLY A 175 15.17 -13.32 -10.09
C GLY A 175 14.81 -11.95 -10.66
N GLY A 176 13.84 -11.91 -11.57
CA GLY A 176 13.29 -10.69 -12.14
C GLY A 176 14.00 -10.21 -13.41
N ARG A 177 15.00 -10.94 -13.93
CA ARG A 177 15.71 -10.52 -15.17
C ARG A 177 14.80 -10.58 -16.38
N ASN A 178 14.04 -11.69 -16.52
CA ASN A 178 13.08 -11.89 -17.59
C ASN A 178 11.70 -12.20 -17.01
N TRP A 179 10.68 -11.53 -17.54
CA TRP A 179 9.29 -11.69 -17.14
C TRP A 179 8.48 -12.28 -18.28
N VAL A 180 7.61 -13.23 -17.94
CA VAL A 180 6.71 -13.87 -18.88
C VAL A 180 5.28 -13.71 -18.36
N GLU A 181 4.41 -13.21 -19.21
CA GLU A 181 2.99 -13.11 -18.93
C GLU A 181 2.36 -14.49 -18.71
N ARG A 182 1.49 -14.63 -17.72
CA ARG A 182 0.87 -15.88 -17.29
C ARG A 182 -0.63 -15.66 -17.04
N MET A 183 -1.41 -15.65 -18.12
CA MET A 183 -2.84 -15.29 -18.13
C MET A 183 -3.77 -16.37 -18.64
N VAL A 184 -3.28 -17.57 -18.95
CA VAL A 184 -4.11 -18.68 -19.46
C VAL A 184 -5.23 -18.98 -18.45
N GLY A 185 -6.50 -18.85 -18.88
CA GLY A 185 -7.68 -19.02 -18.04
C GLY A 185 -8.20 -17.74 -17.35
N MET A 186 -7.51 -16.61 -17.53
CA MET A 186 -7.93 -15.31 -16.97
C MET A 186 -8.51 -14.36 -18.07
N ASN A 187 -9.35 -14.86 -18.93
CA ASN A 187 -9.81 -14.15 -20.14
C ASN A 187 -10.70 -12.92 -19.85
N GLU A 188 -11.26 -12.83 -18.65
CA GLU A 188 -12.16 -11.73 -18.25
C GLU A 188 -11.49 -10.69 -17.36
N VAL A 189 -10.17 -10.82 -17.14
CA VAL A 189 -9.45 -9.99 -16.16
C VAL A 189 -8.83 -8.78 -16.81
N ASN A 190 -9.11 -7.60 -16.25
CA ASN A 190 -8.49 -6.36 -16.67
C ASN A 190 -7.42 -5.85 -15.68
N PHE A 191 -7.56 -6.18 -14.37
CA PHE A 191 -6.63 -5.68 -13.36
C PHE A 191 -6.37 -6.74 -12.30
N VAL A 192 -5.12 -7.14 -12.10
CA VAL A 192 -4.67 -7.93 -10.96
C VAL A 192 -4.13 -6.96 -9.91
N VAL A 193 -4.78 -6.94 -8.76
CA VAL A 193 -4.47 -5.99 -7.66
C VAL A 193 -3.56 -6.64 -6.64
N SER A 194 -3.84 -7.91 -6.30
CA SER A 194 -3.14 -8.63 -5.25
C SER A 194 -2.82 -10.07 -5.64
N LEU A 195 -1.75 -10.61 -5.05
CA LEU A 195 -1.34 -12.01 -5.16
C LEU A 195 -1.07 -12.58 -3.76
N ALA A 196 -1.48 -13.81 -3.54
CA ALA A 196 -1.08 -14.59 -2.38
C ALA A 196 -0.56 -15.96 -2.82
N ILE A 197 0.55 -16.39 -2.22
CA ILE A 197 1.13 -17.73 -2.44
C ILE A 197 0.79 -18.57 -1.23
N ASP A 198 0.38 -19.82 -1.46
CA ASP A 198 0.25 -20.80 -0.41
C ASP A 198 1.65 -21.19 0.10
N PRO A 199 2.00 -20.88 1.34
CA PRO A 199 3.35 -21.13 1.85
C PRO A 199 3.71 -22.61 1.97
N GLN A 200 2.72 -23.48 2.11
CA GLN A 200 2.91 -24.92 2.15
C GLN A 200 3.01 -25.54 0.74
N ARG A 201 2.25 -24.97 -0.22
CA ARG A 201 2.15 -25.42 -1.61
C ARG A 201 2.45 -24.27 -2.57
N PRO A 202 3.71 -23.85 -2.79
CA PRO A 202 4.07 -22.66 -3.54
C PRO A 202 3.71 -22.65 -5.04
N ASN A 203 3.22 -23.78 -5.57
CA ASN A 203 2.60 -23.84 -6.90
C ASN A 203 1.13 -23.40 -6.89
N VAL A 204 0.54 -23.23 -5.71
CA VAL A 204 -0.80 -22.70 -5.51
C VAL A 204 -0.70 -21.21 -5.23
N LEU A 205 -1.29 -20.41 -6.11
CA LEU A 205 -1.40 -18.97 -5.94
C LEU A 205 -2.84 -18.52 -6.15
N TYR A 206 -3.16 -17.43 -5.49
CA TYR A 206 -4.42 -16.72 -5.65
C TYR A 206 -4.15 -15.33 -6.19
N ALA A 207 -4.95 -14.90 -7.16
CA ALA A 207 -4.91 -13.56 -7.73
C ALA A 207 -6.23 -12.84 -7.42
N GLY A 208 -6.12 -11.73 -6.70
CA GLY A 208 -7.23 -10.81 -6.44
C GLY A 208 -7.34 -9.82 -7.58
N THR A 209 -8.51 -9.74 -8.18
CA THR A 209 -8.77 -8.93 -9.36
C THR A 209 -9.97 -8.00 -9.15
N THR A 210 -10.21 -7.10 -10.09
CA THR A 210 -11.45 -6.30 -10.10
C THR A 210 -12.71 -7.11 -10.37
N GLY A 211 -12.57 -8.38 -10.80
CA GLY A 211 -13.67 -9.30 -11.09
C GLY A 211 -13.73 -10.53 -10.18
N GLY A 212 -13.08 -10.51 -9.01
CA GLY A 212 -13.06 -11.61 -8.06
C GLY A 212 -11.69 -12.28 -7.91
N VAL A 213 -11.71 -13.54 -7.47
CA VAL A 213 -10.50 -14.36 -7.19
C VAL A 213 -10.27 -15.37 -8.29
N TYR A 214 -9.02 -15.51 -8.71
CA TYR A 214 -8.52 -16.61 -9.55
C TYR A 214 -7.50 -17.42 -8.76
N ARG A 215 -7.48 -18.74 -9.00
CA ARG A 215 -6.51 -19.66 -8.41
C ARG A 215 -5.73 -20.41 -9.49
N THR A 216 -4.45 -20.59 -9.30
CA THR A 216 -3.62 -21.57 -10.01
C THR A 216 -3.15 -22.65 -9.04
N ILE A 217 -2.96 -23.88 -9.51
CA ILE A 217 -2.38 -24.99 -8.76
C ILE A 217 -1.09 -25.51 -9.41
N ASN A 218 -0.67 -24.90 -10.50
CA ASN A 218 0.44 -25.37 -11.33
C ASN A 218 1.52 -24.27 -11.56
N GLY A 219 1.66 -23.33 -10.61
CA GLY A 219 2.70 -22.32 -10.66
C GLY A 219 2.48 -21.29 -11.78
N THR A 220 1.24 -20.89 -12.02
CA THR A 220 0.79 -19.90 -13.01
C THR A 220 0.74 -20.39 -14.46
N GLU A 221 0.85 -21.68 -14.74
CA GLU A 221 0.67 -22.17 -16.11
C GLU A 221 -0.77 -21.99 -16.59
N SER A 222 -1.75 -22.14 -15.68
CA SER A 222 -3.14 -21.81 -15.93
C SER A 222 -3.86 -21.34 -14.66
N TRP A 223 -4.91 -20.58 -14.84
CA TRP A 223 -5.74 -20.01 -13.77
C TRP A 223 -7.18 -20.45 -13.93
N GLU A 224 -7.88 -20.58 -12.81
CA GLU A 224 -9.30 -20.87 -12.75
C GLU A 224 -10.00 -19.84 -11.87
N LYS A 225 -11.15 -19.33 -12.32
CA LYS A 225 -11.94 -18.39 -11.52
C LYS A 225 -12.54 -19.12 -10.32
N LYS A 226 -12.27 -18.62 -9.14
CA LYS A 226 -12.71 -19.16 -7.85
C LYS A 226 -13.41 -18.06 -7.05
N SER A 227 -14.62 -17.70 -7.47
CA SER A 227 -15.42 -16.62 -6.87
C SER A 227 -16.81 -17.08 -6.45
N GLY A 228 -17.03 -18.40 -6.29
CA GLY A 228 -18.29 -18.98 -5.85
C GLY A 228 -18.73 -18.45 -4.49
N GLY A 229 -19.92 -17.85 -4.38
CA GLY A 229 -20.41 -17.22 -3.15
C GLY A 229 -19.99 -15.76 -2.96
N MET A 230 -19.06 -15.22 -3.76
CA MET A 230 -18.75 -13.80 -3.78
C MET A 230 -19.82 -13.07 -4.63
N VAL A 231 -20.80 -12.50 -3.96
CA VAL A 231 -21.94 -11.84 -4.65
C VAL A 231 -21.66 -10.34 -4.74
N ALA A 232 -21.70 -9.81 -5.97
CA ALA A 232 -21.85 -8.38 -6.16
C ALA A 232 -23.27 -7.97 -5.74
N ALA A 233 -23.39 -6.92 -4.93
CA ALA A 233 -24.68 -6.48 -4.38
C ALA A 233 -25.69 -6.00 -5.46
N ASP A 234 -25.24 -5.82 -6.72
CA ASP A 234 -26.08 -5.44 -7.85
C ASP A 234 -25.67 -6.23 -9.10
N ALA A 235 -26.56 -7.10 -9.57
CA ALA A 235 -26.34 -7.95 -10.75
C ALA A 235 -26.09 -7.18 -12.06
N LYS A 236 -26.41 -5.87 -12.11
CA LYS A 236 -26.15 -5.00 -13.27
C LYS A 236 -24.73 -4.38 -13.29
N MET A 237 -24.01 -4.41 -12.19
CA MET A 237 -22.62 -3.95 -12.06
C MET A 237 -21.67 -5.06 -11.60
N ALA A 238 -22.03 -6.31 -11.81
CA ALA A 238 -21.38 -7.50 -11.26
C ALA A 238 -19.87 -7.63 -11.59
N SER A 239 -19.43 -7.10 -12.73
CA SER A 239 -18.03 -7.20 -13.16
C SER A 239 -17.10 -6.14 -12.53
N MET A 240 -17.64 -5.04 -12.00
CA MET A 240 -16.86 -3.96 -11.37
C MET A 240 -17.02 -3.87 -9.85
N ALA A 241 -17.97 -4.60 -9.26
CA ALA A 241 -18.42 -4.36 -7.90
C ALA A 241 -17.62 -5.11 -6.82
N LEU A 242 -16.84 -6.13 -7.14
CA LEU A 242 -16.12 -6.95 -6.17
C LEU A 242 -14.61 -6.94 -6.43
N GLY A 243 -14.00 -5.77 -6.33
CA GLY A 243 -12.55 -5.66 -6.33
C GLY A 243 -11.94 -6.38 -5.10
N VAL A 244 -11.01 -7.29 -5.35
CA VAL A 244 -10.26 -8.01 -4.31
C VAL A 244 -8.92 -7.32 -4.13
N ASN A 245 -8.81 -6.52 -3.06
CA ASN A 245 -7.65 -5.67 -2.82
C ASN A 245 -6.54 -6.39 -2.03
N GLY A 246 -6.90 -7.41 -1.23
CA GLY A 246 -5.96 -8.17 -0.45
C GLY A 246 -6.37 -9.64 -0.34
N LEU A 247 -5.38 -10.51 -0.33
CA LEU A 247 -5.54 -11.95 -0.16
C LEU A 247 -4.57 -12.44 0.90
N ALA A 248 -5.01 -13.40 1.73
CA ALA A 248 -4.14 -14.05 2.70
C ALA A 248 -4.50 -15.54 2.79
N VAL A 249 -3.49 -16.41 2.69
CA VAL A 249 -3.62 -17.85 2.87
C VAL A 249 -3.15 -18.20 4.27
N ASP A 250 -3.90 -19.01 4.99
CA ASP A 250 -3.49 -19.48 6.31
C ASP A 250 -2.21 -20.33 6.18
N PRO A 251 -1.10 -19.94 6.84
CA PRO A 251 0.17 -20.62 6.71
C PRO A 251 0.18 -22.02 7.32
N THR A 252 -0.80 -22.37 8.15
CA THR A 252 -0.93 -23.66 8.81
C THR A 252 -2.00 -24.54 8.18
N ASN A 253 -2.95 -23.95 7.44
CA ASN A 253 -4.04 -24.64 6.78
C ASN A 253 -4.32 -24.07 5.38
N SER A 254 -3.76 -24.69 4.38
CA SER A 254 -3.91 -24.29 2.97
C SER A 254 -5.36 -24.26 2.44
N ASP A 255 -6.33 -24.84 3.15
CA ASP A 255 -7.74 -24.80 2.76
C ASP A 255 -8.39 -23.47 3.13
N VAL A 256 -7.79 -22.73 4.08
CA VAL A 256 -8.31 -21.46 4.56
C VAL A 256 -7.67 -20.29 3.83
N VAL A 257 -8.50 -19.51 3.18
CA VAL A 257 -8.10 -18.30 2.44
C VAL A 257 -9.05 -17.15 2.79
N TYR A 258 -8.49 -15.96 2.96
CA TYR A 258 -9.24 -14.74 3.20
C TYR A 258 -9.08 -13.77 2.04
N ALA A 259 -10.15 -13.08 1.68
CA ALA A 259 -10.16 -12.03 0.67
C ALA A 259 -10.75 -10.74 1.23
N GLY A 260 -9.93 -9.70 1.29
CA GLY A 260 -10.36 -8.33 1.58
C GLY A 260 -10.83 -7.66 0.30
N THR A 261 -12.07 -7.20 0.29
CA THR A 261 -12.72 -6.68 -0.91
C THR A 261 -13.17 -5.24 -0.74
N THR A 262 -13.69 -4.66 -1.82
CA THR A 262 -14.35 -3.34 -1.78
C THR A 262 -15.64 -3.34 -0.95
N LYS A 263 -16.15 -4.54 -0.57
CA LYS A 263 -17.41 -4.71 0.18
C LYS A 263 -17.30 -5.79 1.28
N GLY A 264 -16.31 -5.64 2.14
CA GLY A 264 -16.11 -6.51 3.29
C GLY A 264 -15.08 -7.61 3.04
N VAL A 265 -15.09 -8.59 3.93
CA VAL A 265 -14.16 -9.73 3.92
C VAL A 265 -14.91 -11.00 3.60
N TYR A 266 -14.29 -11.84 2.79
CA TYR A 266 -14.76 -13.20 2.50
C TYR A 266 -13.74 -14.21 3.00
N LYS A 267 -14.24 -15.34 3.48
CA LYS A 267 -13.44 -16.49 3.93
C LYS A 267 -13.84 -17.72 3.11
N SER A 268 -12.85 -18.45 2.67
CA SER A 268 -13.00 -19.80 2.14
C SER A 268 -12.36 -20.80 3.11
N THR A 269 -12.91 -22.01 3.19
CA THR A 269 -12.37 -23.14 3.94
C THR A 269 -12.15 -24.36 3.03
N ASP A 270 -12.17 -24.15 1.72
CA ASP A 270 -12.03 -25.18 0.69
C ASP A 270 -11.18 -24.70 -0.50
N GLN A 271 -10.10 -23.95 -0.19
CA GLN A 271 -9.13 -23.46 -1.18
C GLN A 271 -9.73 -22.49 -2.21
N GLY A 272 -10.78 -21.76 -1.84
CA GLY A 272 -11.44 -20.78 -2.71
C GLY A 272 -12.54 -21.36 -3.60
N GLU A 273 -12.93 -22.62 -3.46
CA GLU A 273 -14.07 -23.17 -4.21
C GLU A 273 -15.36 -22.43 -3.84
N HIS A 274 -15.58 -22.23 -2.54
CA HIS A 274 -16.70 -21.45 -2.02
C HIS A 274 -16.22 -20.39 -1.04
N TRP A 275 -16.86 -19.23 -1.11
CA TRP A 275 -16.58 -18.09 -0.22
C TRP A 275 -17.82 -17.70 0.56
N ALA A 276 -17.65 -17.54 1.85
CA ALA A 276 -18.65 -16.97 2.73
C ALA A 276 -18.24 -15.56 3.15
N LYS A 277 -19.17 -14.62 3.05
CA LYS A 277 -18.96 -13.27 3.57
C LYS A 277 -18.90 -13.31 5.09
N ILE A 278 -17.92 -12.62 5.67
CA ILE A 278 -17.84 -12.43 7.12
C ILE A 278 -18.80 -11.30 7.47
N GLU A 279 -19.78 -11.61 8.31
CA GLU A 279 -20.81 -10.68 8.77
C GLU A 279 -20.33 -9.85 9.98
N GLY A 280 -21.14 -8.88 10.41
CA GLY A 280 -20.88 -8.08 11.61
C GLY A 280 -20.30 -6.70 11.33
N THR A 281 -19.45 -6.21 12.22
CA THR A 281 -18.97 -4.81 12.24
C THR A 281 -18.15 -4.37 11.02
N ILE A 282 -17.66 -5.33 10.24
CA ILE A 282 -16.86 -5.09 9.03
C ILE A 282 -17.65 -5.32 7.75
N GLN A 283 -18.94 -5.67 7.89
CA GLN A 283 -19.80 -5.89 6.73
C GLN A 283 -19.85 -4.64 5.86
N ASP A 284 -19.65 -4.83 4.54
CA ASP A 284 -19.62 -3.76 3.54
C ASP A 284 -18.50 -2.71 3.67
N SER A 285 -17.54 -2.90 4.59
CA SER A 285 -16.37 -2.04 4.69
C SER A 285 -15.46 -2.22 3.47
N TYR A 286 -14.91 -1.10 2.97
CA TYR A 286 -13.81 -1.16 2.00
C TYR A 286 -12.55 -1.66 2.71
N VAL A 287 -12.02 -2.81 2.31
CA VAL A 287 -10.80 -3.39 2.86
C VAL A 287 -9.65 -3.13 1.89
N SER A 288 -8.64 -2.41 2.33
CA SER A 288 -7.43 -2.10 1.53
C SER A 288 -6.33 -3.15 1.70
N ALA A 289 -6.24 -3.77 2.87
CA ALA A 289 -5.27 -4.84 3.14
C ALA A 289 -5.80 -5.83 4.18
N ILE A 290 -5.35 -7.07 4.09
CA ILE A 290 -5.58 -8.13 5.07
C ILE A 290 -4.26 -8.84 5.38
N GLN A 291 -4.01 -9.10 6.66
CA GLN A 291 -2.80 -9.77 7.14
C GLN A 291 -3.19 -10.80 8.20
N LEU A 292 -2.54 -11.97 8.17
CA LEU A 292 -2.59 -12.96 9.25
C LEU A 292 -1.33 -12.87 10.09
N ASP A 293 -1.47 -13.05 11.39
CA ASP A 293 -0.32 -13.31 12.26
C ASP A 293 0.31 -14.65 11.85
N PRO A 294 1.58 -14.67 11.41
CA PRO A 294 2.21 -15.90 10.92
C PRO A 294 2.39 -16.96 11.99
N SER A 295 2.40 -16.57 13.27
CA SER A 295 2.55 -17.46 14.42
C SER A 295 1.21 -17.96 14.97
N HIS A 296 0.17 -17.14 14.84
CA HIS A 296 -1.18 -17.41 15.33
C HIS A 296 -2.20 -17.04 14.24
N PRO A 297 -2.42 -17.89 13.22
CA PRO A 297 -3.26 -17.56 12.06
C PRO A 297 -4.74 -17.32 12.37
N SER A 298 -5.21 -17.62 13.59
CA SER A 298 -6.52 -17.19 14.07
C SER A 298 -6.59 -15.66 14.31
N THR A 299 -5.44 -15.01 14.43
CA THR A 299 -5.33 -13.55 14.56
C THR A 299 -5.16 -12.92 13.20
N LEU A 300 -6.11 -12.04 12.85
CA LEU A 300 -6.14 -11.32 11.59
C LEU A 300 -6.20 -9.82 11.84
N TYR A 301 -5.61 -9.08 10.93
CA TYR A 301 -5.72 -7.63 10.88
C TYR A 301 -6.23 -7.18 9.52
N LEU A 302 -7.14 -6.23 9.54
CA LEU A 302 -7.67 -5.55 8.35
C LEU A 302 -7.31 -4.08 8.40
N ALA A 303 -6.92 -3.56 7.27
CA ALA A 303 -6.95 -2.13 7.01
C ALA A 303 -8.25 -1.81 6.26
N THR A 304 -9.09 -0.98 6.84
CA THR A 304 -10.28 -0.45 6.19
C THR A 304 -10.08 1.01 5.82
N SER A 305 -11.05 1.61 5.14
CA SER A 305 -10.95 3.03 4.74
C SER A 305 -10.76 4.00 5.92
N ASP A 306 -11.12 3.59 7.14
CA ASP A 306 -11.17 4.48 8.30
C ASP A 306 -10.42 3.97 9.55
N ARG A 307 -10.06 2.68 9.61
CA ARG A 307 -9.47 2.08 10.81
C ARG A 307 -8.73 0.77 10.56
N VAL A 308 -7.98 0.33 11.56
CA VAL A 308 -7.50 -1.05 11.68
C VAL A 308 -8.53 -1.86 12.49
N GLN A 309 -8.82 -3.06 12.04
CA GLN A 309 -9.63 -4.04 12.74
C GLN A 309 -8.79 -5.27 13.08
N LYS A 310 -8.94 -5.83 14.26
CA LYS A 310 -8.29 -7.08 14.71
C LYS A 310 -9.35 -8.11 15.03
N SER A 311 -9.13 -9.33 14.57
CA SER A 311 -9.83 -10.54 15.01
C SER A 311 -8.82 -11.50 15.63
N GLU A 312 -9.22 -12.22 16.67
CA GLU A 312 -8.40 -13.26 17.32
C GLU A 312 -9.05 -14.66 17.20
N ASP A 313 -10.17 -14.75 16.50
CA ASP A 313 -11.03 -15.91 16.35
C ASP A 313 -11.32 -16.28 14.88
N SER A 314 -10.31 -16.12 14.02
CA SER A 314 -10.39 -16.43 12.59
C SER A 314 -11.48 -15.66 11.84
N GLY A 315 -11.76 -14.44 12.27
CA GLY A 315 -12.69 -13.52 11.64
C GLY A 315 -14.12 -13.60 12.17
N ALA A 316 -14.40 -14.37 13.23
CA ALA A 316 -15.74 -14.46 13.79
C ALA A 316 -16.17 -13.17 14.50
N THR A 317 -15.22 -12.53 15.22
CA THR A 317 -15.46 -11.21 15.84
C THR A 317 -14.32 -10.24 15.50
N TRP A 318 -14.64 -8.94 15.48
CA TRP A 318 -13.70 -7.88 15.12
C TRP A 318 -13.74 -6.74 16.13
N GLN A 319 -12.55 -6.25 16.47
CA GLN A 319 -12.37 -5.12 17.36
C GLN A 319 -11.60 -4.00 16.65
N PRO A 320 -12.07 -2.75 16.71
CA PRO A 320 -11.34 -1.62 16.16
C PRO A 320 -10.08 -1.34 16.99
N LYS A 321 -8.96 -1.15 16.35
CA LYS A 321 -7.65 -0.82 16.93
C LYS A 321 -7.24 0.57 16.45
N ILE A 322 -7.72 1.59 17.15
CA ILE A 322 -7.62 3.01 16.74
C ILE A 322 -6.89 3.90 17.75
N ASN A 323 -6.50 3.38 18.92
CA ASN A 323 -5.84 4.17 19.95
C ASN A 323 -4.50 4.74 19.44
N GLY A 324 -4.39 6.08 19.34
CA GLY A 324 -3.23 6.77 18.76
C GLY A 324 -3.19 6.78 17.23
N LEU A 325 -4.16 6.17 16.53
CA LEU A 325 -4.28 6.22 15.07
C LEU A 325 -5.22 7.37 14.68
N GLU A 326 -4.64 8.54 14.50
CA GLU A 326 -5.41 9.76 14.17
C GLU A 326 -5.80 9.85 12.69
N ALA A 327 -5.15 9.05 11.84
CA ALA A 327 -5.37 9.08 10.40
C ALA A 327 -6.56 8.21 9.99
N THR A 328 -7.35 8.77 9.10
CA THR A 328 -8.39 8.08 8.33
C THR A 328 -7.84 7.70 6.97
N SER A 329 -8.21 6.77 6.22
CA SER A 329 -7.69 6.39 4.90
C SER A 329 -6.39 5.59 4.95
N ILE A 330 -6.50 4.36 5.46
CA ILE A 330 -5.39 3.42 5.52
C ILE A 330 -5.18 2.78 4.14
N ARG A 331 -3.95 2.79 3.64
CA ARG A 331 -3.56 2.22 2.34
C ARG A 331 -2.80 0.91 2.45
N SER A 332 -1.97 0.78 3.46
CA SER A 332 -1.11 -0.39 3.66
C SER A 332 -1.05 -0.80 5.12
N LEU A 333 -0.97 -2.08 5.37
CA LEU A 333 -0.82 -2.69 6.67
C LEU A 333 0.16 -3.85 6.54
N GLN A 334 1.14 -3.90 7.42
CA GLN A 334 2.13 -4.98 7.47
C GLN A 334 2.37 -5.43 8.91
N ILE A 335 2.44 -6.76 9.11
CA ILE A 335 2.87 -7.40 10.35
C ILE A 335 4.33 -7.79 10.20
N SER A 336 5.15 -7.52 11.21
CA SER A 336 6.54 -7.96 11.20
C SER A 336 6.63 -9.49 11.24
N PRO A 337 7.28 -10.12 10.25
CA PRO A 337 7.41 -11.60 10.25
C PRO A 337 8.22 -12.14 11.40
N SER A 338 9.12 -11.34 11.97
CA SER A 338 10.01 -11.73 13.08
C SER A 338 9.45 -11.39 14.46
N ASP A 339 8.43 -10.54 14.53
CA ASP A 339 7.77 -10.12 15.77
C ASP A 339 6.34 -9.67 15.48
N PRO A 340 5.34 -10.56 15.57
CA PRO A 340 3.95 -10.23 15.21
C PRO A 340 3.28 -9.17 16.10
N GLN A 341 3.89 -8.79 17.23
CA GLN A 341 3.42 -7.66 18.02
C GLN A 341 3.72 -6.31 17.34
N VAL A 342 4.66 -6.31 16.39
CA VAL A 342 5.07 -5.10 15.66
C VAL A 342 4.31 -5.01 14.34
N LEU A 343 3.51 -3.96 14.22
CA LEU A 343 2.75 -3.65 13.01
C LEU A 343 3.07 -2.25 12.50
N TYR A 344 2.90 -2.08 11.20
CA TYR A 344 3.02 -0.77 10.55
C TYR A 344 1.80 -0.50 9.66
N VAL A 345 1.34 0.74 9.71
CA VAL A 345 0.21 1.24 8.91
C VAL A 345 0.65 2.47 8.14
N GLY A 346 0.45 2.42 6.84
CA GLY A 346 0.63 3.53 5.94
C GLY A 346 -0.71 4.14 5.55
N THR A 347 -0.77 5.46 5.56
CA THR A 347 -2.00 6.22 5.36
C THR A 347 -1.90 7.18 4.17
N ASN A 348 -3.05 7.67 3.70
CA ASN A 348 -3.13 8.68 2.66
C ASN A 348 -3.15 10.08 3.31
N GLY A 349 -1.97 10.67 3.47
CA GLY A 349 -1.81 12.02 4.03
C GLY A 349 -1.58 12.09 5.54
N GLY A 350 -1.78 10.98 6.30
CA GLY A 350 -1.55 10.94 7.75
C GLY A 350 -0.17 10.42 8.15
N GLY A 351 0.62 9.92 7.18
CA GLY A 351 1.96 9.39 7.43
C GLY A 351 1.99 7.89 7.79
N LEU A 352 3.08 7.50 8.44
CA LEU A 352 3.36 6.14 8.89
C LEU A 352 3.09 6.00 10.38
N TYR A 353 2.42 4.92 10.76
CA TYR A 353 2.19 4.56 12.17
C TYR A 353 2.79 3.20 12.49
N ARG A 354 3.25 3.05 13.72
CA ARG A 354 3.77 1.79 14.26
C ARG A 354 3.03 1.42 15.54
N SER A 355 2.68 0.15 15.66
CA SER A 355 2.31 -0.50 16.92
C SER A 355 3.45 -1.43 17.35
N ALA A 356 3.61 -1.62 18.65
CA ALA A 356 4.55 -2.57 19.26
C ALA A 356 3.85 -3.54 20.24
N ASP A 357 2.52 -3.52 20.24
CA ASP A 357 1.65 -4.24 21.20
C ASP A 357 0.48 -4.94 20.50
N GLY A 358 0.70 -5.42 19.26
CA GLY A 358 -0.33 -6.14 18.52
C GLY A 358 -1.52 -5.29 18.11
N GLY A 359 -1.30 -3.98 17.89
CA GLY A 359 -2.31 -3.05 17.42
C GLY A 359 -3.11 -2.36 18.55
N GLU A 360 -2.79 -2.61 19.83
CA GLU A 360 -3.51 -2.00 20.94
C GLU A 360 -3.29 -0.48 21.01
N SER A 361 -2.07 -0.04 20.64
CA SER A 361 -1.76 1.38 20.50
C SER A 361 -0.88 1.66 19.28
N TRP A 362 -1.01 2.88 18.74
CA TRP A 362 -0.29 3.34 17.56
C TRP A 362 0.46 4.62 17.84
N ASN A 363 1.69 4.70 17.35
CA ASN A 363 2.52 5.88 17.40
C ASN A 363 2.86 6.32 15.98
N ARG A 364 2.63 7.60 15.67
CA ARG A 364 3.04 8.19 14.40
C ARG A 364 4.55 8.28 14.33
N LEU A 365 5.14 7.80 13.24
CA LEU A 365 6.57 7.88 12.98
C LEU A 365 6.88 9.08 12.08
N PRO A 366 7.78 9.98 12.48
CA PRO A 366 8.21 11.06 11.62
C PRO A 366 9.11 10.52 10.50
N LEU A 367 8.91 10.97 9.26
CA LEU A 367 9.86 10.72 8.16
C LEU A 367 11.05 11.70 8.28
N THR A 368 11.78 11.62 9.39
CA THR A 368 12.97 12.44 9.61
C THR A 368 14.14 11.88 8.81
N ILE A 369 14.58 12.63 7.79
CA ILE A 369 15.68 12.20 6.93
C ILE A 369 17.01 12.55 7.60
N THR A 370 17.86 11.54 7.78
CA THR A 370 19.28 11.77 8.06
C THR A 370 19.95 12.13 6.74
N SER A 371 20.60 13.31 6.67
CA SER A 371 21.46 13.63 5.54
C SER A 371 22.59 12.60 5.52
N SER A 372 22.66 11.81 4.45
CA SER A 372 23.86 11.01 4.18
C SER A 372 25.02 11.97 3.97
N SER A 373 25.95 11.96 4.91
CA SER A 373 27.28 12.59 4.77
C SER A 373 28.08 11.92 3.66
#